data_f848e1a9ace54b6a97641c465bba63a1
#
_entry.id   f848e1a9ace54b6a97641c465bba63a1
#
_cell.length_a   1.000
_cell.length_b   1.000
_cell.length_c   1.000
_cell.angle_alpha   90.00
_cell.angle_beta   90.00
_cell.angle_gamma   90.00
#
_symmetry.space_group_name_H-M   'P 1'
#
loop_
_entity.id
_entity.type
_entity.pdbx_description
1 polymer ?
#
loop_
_entity_poly.entity_id
_entity_poly.type
_entity_poly.pdbx_seq_one_letter_code
_entity_poly.pdbx_strand_id
1 'polypeptide(L)'
;MTLDWNFEPPNSSEIGDREISLTGSHLLGKRIALLITGSIAAYCMPELIRNFRREGADVIVFITAKGLSYVAKDALEWCSQNRVIDNFSSEAEHLNDSKPFDVFIVAPASYNTLNKAILGIADSVVTTAIAAAFGRMERDGIPILFAPAMNGSMHNSILTRTIISLQKM
;
A
#
# COMPACT_ATOMS: atom_id res chain seq x y z
N MET A 1 0.39 32.70 31.82
CA MET A 1 1.06 32.26 30.56
C MET A 1 0.19 32.77 29.42
N THR A 2 0.52 33.91 28.83
CA THR A 2 -0.15 34.43 27.64
C THR A 2 0.35 33.57 26.48
N LEU A 3 -0.54 32.84 25.84
CA LEU A 3 -0.26 32.16 24.57
C LEU A 3 -0.15 33.26 23.50
N ASP A 4 1.07 33.60 23.11
CA ASP A 4 1.29 34.48 21.97
C ASP A 4 0.98 33.70 20.69
N TRP A 5 -0.25 33.92 20.18
CA TRP A 5 -0.65 33.40 18.88
C TRP A 5 -0.02 34.26 17.77
N ASN A 6 0.64 33.66 16.82
CA ASN A 6 1.09 34.34 15.63
C ASN A 6 -0.10 34.52 14.66
N PHE A 7 -0.54 35.74 14.45
CA PHE A 7 -1.64 36.08 13.54
C PHE A 7 -1.19 36.28 12.08
N GLU A 8 0.11 36.24 11.83
CA GLU A 8 0.60 36.38 10.47
C GLU A 8 0.44 35.07 9.71
N PRO A 9 -0.10 35.10 8.48
CA PRO A 9 -0.20 33.88 7.69
C PRO A 9 1.20 33.36 7.34
N PRO A 10 1.39 32.05 7.26
CA PRO A 10 2.65 31.49 6.77
C PRO A 10 2.89 31.91 5.32
N ASN A 11 4.15 31.97 4.93
CA ASN A 11 4.50 32.20 3.53
C ASN A 11 3.87 31.14 2.63
N SER A 12 3.49 31.55 1.41
CA SER A 12 3.00 30.62 0.41
C SER A 12 4.00 29.53 0.13
N SER A 13 3.52 28.29 0.04
CA SER A 13 4.36 27.18 -0.40
C SER A 13 4.69 27.35 -1.89
N GLU A 14 5.92 27.06 -2.28
CA GLU A 14 6.34 27.03 -3.68
C GLU A 14 5.80 25.80 -4.42
N ILE A 15 5.32 24.78 -3.68
CA ILE A 15 4.72 23.55 -4.19
C ILE A 15 3.24 23.51 -3.85
N GLY A 16 2.45 22.80 -4.65
CA GLY A 16 1.01 22.63 -4.40
C GLY A 16 0.73 21.87 -3.10
N ASP A 17 -0.45 22.10 -2.52
CA ASP A 17 -0.83 21.54 -1.19
C ASP A 17 -0.71 20.02 -1.08
N ARG A 18 -0.90 19.30 -2.20
CA ARG A 18 -0.79 17.83 -2.27
C ARG A 18 0.60 17.35 -2.68
N GLU A 19 1.45 18.25 -3.12
CA GLU A 19 2.82 17.94 -3.53
C GLU A 19 3.72 17.75 -2.32
N ILE A 20 4.88 17.14 -2.56
CA ILE A 20 5.90 16.94 -1.56
C ILE A 20 7.27 17.21 -2.17
N SER A 21 8.15 17.84 -1.40
CA SER A 21 9.55 17.97 -1.78
C SER A 21 10.22 16.60 -1.76
N LEU A 22 11.00 16.30 -2.81
CA LEU A 22 11.83 15.10 -2.84
C LEU A 22 12.94 15.22 -1.80
N THR A 23 13.17 14.16 -1.04
CA THR A 23 14.28 14.02 -0.10
C THR A 23 15.34 13.05 -0.62
N GLY A 24 14.99 12.28 -1.64
CA GLY A 24 15.87 11.33 -2.32
C GLY A 24 15.35 10.99 -3.71
N SER A 25 16.03 10.08 -4.38
CA SER A 25 15.71 9.64 -5.74
C SER A 25 15.79 8.12 -5.92
N HIS A 26 15.82 7.36 -4.81
CA HIS A 26 15.99 5.90 -4.86
C HIS A 26 14.84 5.18 -5.57
N LEU A 27 13.64 5.79 -5.57
CA LEU A 27 12.44 5.25 -6.20
C LEU A 27 11.97 6.11 -7.39
N LEU A 28 12.83 6.96 -7.92
CA LEU A 28 12.47 7.86 -9.02
C LEU A 28 11.97 7.06 -10.24
N GLY A 29 10.75 7.39 -10.68
CA GLY A 29 10.10 6.72 -11.80
C GLY A 29 9.59 5.30 -11.50
N LYS A 30 9.74 4.81 -10.28
CA LYS A 30 9.20 3.51 -9.85
C LYS A 30 7.72 3.62 -9.54
N ARG A 31 6.97 2.61 -9.96
CA ARG A 31 5.53 2.50 -9.75
C ARG A 31 5.22 1.38 -8.76
N ILE A 32 4.64 1.72 -7.62
CA ILE A 32 4.39 0.83 -6.49
C ILE A 32 2.89 0.53 -6.39
N ALA A 33 2.52 -0.76 -6.39
CA ALA A 33 1.19 -1.19 -5.95
C ALA A 33 1.21 -1.40 -4.44
N LEU A 34 0.58 -0.53 -3.65
CA LEU A 34 0.44 -0.68 -2.20
C LEU A 34 -0.91 -1.31 -1.87
N LEU A 35 -0.87 -2.51 -1.32
CA LEU A 35 -2.01 -3.37 -1.01
C LEU A 35 -2.30 -3.32 0.50
N ILE A 36 -3.31 -2.53 0.92
CA ILE A 36 -3.62 -2.27 2.33
C ILE A 36 -4.70 -3.22 2.82
N THR A 37 -4.43 -3.91 3.93
CA THR A 37 -5.36 -4.88 4.51
C THR A 37 -5.87 -4.49 5.90
N GLY A 38 -6.82 -5.28 6.43
CA GLY A 38 -7.51 -5.00 7.68
C GLY A 38 -6.68 -5.27 8.93
N SER A 39 -5.61 -4.53 9.14
CA SER A 39 -4.84 -4.46 10.38
C SER A 39 -4.86 -3.03 10.92
N ILE A 40 -4.79 -2.88 12.25
CA ILE A 40 -4.71 -1.54 12.88
C ILE A 40 -3.55 -0.71 12.30
N ALA A 41 -2.44 -1.33 11.93
CA ALA A 41 -1.30 -0.65 11.33
C ALA A 41 -1.62 0.07 9.99
N ALA A 42 -2.81 -0.12 9.43
CA ALA A 42 -3.26 0.64 8.25
C ALA A 42 -3.30 2.16 8.50
N TYR A 43 -3.43 2.63 9.76
CA TYR A 43 -3.39 4.05 10.08
C TYR A 43 -2.03 4.71 9.77
N CYS A 44 -0.95 3.94 9.67
CA CYS A 44 0.39 4.44 9.32
C CYS A 44 0.58 4.62 7.80
N MET A 45 -0.33 4.12 6.97
CA MET A 45 -0.12 4.08 5.51
C MET A 45 -0.04 5.45 4.84
N PRO A 46 -0.76 6.50 5.28
CA PRO A 46 -0.57 7.84 4.74
C PRO A 46 0.88 8.33 4.82
N GLU A 47 1.55 8.10 5.94
CA GLU A 47 2.97 8.47 6.11
C GLU A 47 3.88 7.61 5.22
N LEU A 48 3.64 6.30 5.15
CA LEU A 48 4.40 5.40 4.26
C LEU A 48 4.29 5.83 2.79
N ILE A 49 3.09 6.18 2.32
CA ILE A 49 2.85 6.67 0.96
C ILE A 49 3.66 7.95 0.71
N ARG A 50 3.61 8.90 1.64
CA ARG A 50 4.39 10.15 1.52
C ARG A 50 5.90 9.88 1.48
N ASN A 51 6.39 8.92 2.27
CA ASN A 51 7.80 8.55 2.27
C ASN A 51 8.23 7.93 0.94
N PHE A 52 7.45 7.04 0.35
CA PHE A 52 7.72 6.52 -1.00
C PHE A 52 7.75 7.64 -2.05
N ARG A 53 6.81 8.58 -1.97
CA ARG A 53 6.75 9.71 -2.90
C ARG A 53 7.91 10.69 -2.69
N ARG A 54 8.40 10.89 -1.46
CA ARG A 54 9.62 11.68 -1.20
C ARG A 54 10.86 11.09 -1.86
N GLU A 55 10.86 9.79 -2.12
CA GLU A 55 11.91 9.10 -2.87
C GLU A 55 11.63 9.01 -4.39
N GLY A 56 10.54 9.62 -4.86
CA GLY A 56 10.21 9.77 -6.28
C GLY A 56 9.28 8.68 -6.84
N ALA A 57 8.67 7.84 -6.00
CA ALA A 57 7.74 6.80 -6.46
C ALA A 57 6.35 7.35 -6.84
N ASP A 58 5.73 6.70 -7.83
CA ASP A 58 4.28 6.74 -8.08
C ASP A 58 3.61 5.60 -7.31
N VAL A 59 2.68 5.92 -6.40
CA VAL A 59 2.05 4.94 -5.50
C VAL A 59 0.57 4.78 -5.83
N ILE A 60 0.18 3.59 -6.25
CA ILE A 60 -1.22 3.21 -6.47
C ILE A 60 -1.69 2.35 -5.31
N VAL A 61 -2.77 2.77 -4.66
CA VAL A 61 -3.27 2.12 -3.44
C VAL A 61 -4.47 1.24 -3.77
N PHE A 62 -4.38 -0.03 -3.36
CA PHE A 62 -5.50 -0.97 -3.28
C PHE A 62 -5.82 -1.21 -1.81
N ILE A 63 -7.09 -1.20 -1.43
CA ILE A 63 -7.47 -1.35 -0.03
C ILE A 63 -8.68 -2.26 0.16
N THR A 64 -8.64 -3.10 1.19
CA THR A 64 -9.82 -3.90 1.57
C THR A 64 -10.84 -3.02 2.29
N ALA A 65 -12.13 -3.42 2.23
CA ALA A 65 -13.19 -2.79 3.02
C ALA A 65 -12.84 -2.72 4.52
N LYS A 66 -12.17 -3.75 5.07
CA LYS A 66 -11.70 -3.73 6.46
C LYS A 66 -10.55 -2.75 6.69
N GLY A 67 -9.68 -2.54 5.70
CA GLY A 67 -8.63 -1.51 5.76
C GLY A 67 -9.22 -0.10 5.91
N LEU A 68 -10.30 0.19 5.19
CA LEU A 68 -11.03 1.46 5.28
C LEU A 68 -11.63 1.74 6.66
N SER A 69 -11.75 0.73 7.53
CA SER A 69 -12.16 0.95 8.93
C SER A 69 -11.07 1.59 9.80
N TYR A 70 -9.81 1.62 9.34
CA TYR A 70 -8.66 2.12 10.10
C TYR A 70 -8.00 3.36 9.48
N VAL A 71 -8.27 3.64 8.19
CA VAL A 71 -7.74 4.80 7.49
C VAL A 71 -8.76 5.31 6.48
N ALA A 72 -8.96 6.62 6.43
CA ALA A 72 -9.89 7.24 5.50
C ALA A 72 -9.37 7.15 4.05
N LYS A 73 -10.27 6.87 3.10
CA LYS A 73 -9.97 6.83 1.67
C LYS A 73 -9.37 8.15 1.18
N ASP A 74 -10.00 9.27 1.56
CA ASP A 74 -9.57 10.60 1.15
C ASP A 74 -8.15 10.94 1.61
N ALA A 75 -7.75 10.47 2.83
CA ALA A 75 -6.38 10.65 3.31
C ALA A 75 -5.37 9.89 2.44
N LEU A 76 -5.71 8.70 1.99
CA LEU A 76 -4.86 7.91 1.10
C LEU A 76 -4.78 8.53 -0.30
N GLU A 77 -5.90 9.03 -0.85
CA GLU A 77 -5.95 9.74 -2.13
C GLU A 77 -5.17 11.05 -2.07
N TRP A 78 -5.28 11.79 -0.95
CA TRP A 78 -4.46 12.98 -0.72
C TRP A 78 -2.97 12.67 -0.76
N CYS A 79 -2.55 11.64 -0.01
CA CYS A 79 -1.14 11.29 0.13
C CYS A 79 -0.54 10.68 -1.14
N SER A 80 -1.30 9.88 -1.89
CA SER A 80 -0.81 9.22 -3.11
C SER A 80 -0.92 10.11 -4.37
N GLN A 81 -1.82 11.10 -4.35
CA GLN A 81 -2.28 11.86 -5.52
C GLN A 81 -2.95 10.99 -6.59
N ASN A 82 -3.29 9.77 -6.25
CA ASN A 82 -3.97 8.80 -7.12
C ASN A 82 -5.31 8.40 -6.51
N ARG A 83 -6.24 7.96 -7.36
CA ARG A 83 -7.47 7.32 -6.90
C ARG A 83 -7.14 6.04 -6.14
N VAL A 84 -7.78 5.84 -4.98
CA VAL A 84 -7.68 4.60 -4.21
C VAL A 84 -8.64 3.56 -4.79
N ILE A 85 -8.14 2.35 -5.00
CA ILE A 85 -8.86 1.24 -5.59
C ILE A 85 -9.40 0.36 -4.45
N ASP A 86 -10.67 0.51 -4.14
CA ASP A 86 -11.42 -0.27 -3.17
C ASP A 86 -12.42 -1.24 -3.84
N ASN A 87 -12.69 -1.00 -5.11
CA ASN A 87 -13.42 -1.87 -6.02
C ASN A 87 -12.79 -1.77 -7.41
N PHE A 88 -12.77 -2.87 -8.16
CA PHE A 88 -12.34 -2.83 -9.55
C PHE A 88 -13.35 -2.11 -10.44
N SER A 89 -12.83 -1.37 -11.39
CA SER A 89 -13.60 -0.81 -12.50
C SER A 89 -13.42 -1.66 -13.78
N SER A 90 -14.03 -1.21 -14.87
CA SER A 90 -13.80 -1.80 -16.20
C SER A 90 -12.35 -1.63 -16.71
N GLU A 91 -11.53 -0.82 -16.03
CA GLU A 91 -10.12 -0.61 -16.37
C GLU A 91 -9.22 -1.76 -15.91
N ALA A 92 -9.73 -2.66 -15.06
CA ALA A 92 -8.99 -3.80 -14.51
C ALA A 92 -7.61 -3.40 -13.98
N GLU A 93 -7.57 -2.45 -13.07
CA GLU A 93 -6.38 -1.70 -12.62
C GLU A 93 -5.22 -2.61 -12.16
N HIS A 94 -5.53 -3.82 -11.68
CA HIS A 94 -4.56 -4.83 -11.27
C HIS A 94 -3.86 -5.55 -12.44
N LEU A 95 -4.39 -5.42 -13.66
CA LEU A 95 -3.89 -6.11 -14.87
C LEU A 95 -3.29 -5.16 -15.90
N ASN A 96 -3.16 -3.87 -15.58
CA ASN A 96 -2.74 -2.84 -16.54
C ASN A 96 -1.31 -3.09 -17.06
N ASP A 97 -1.20 -3.68 -18.25
CA ASP A 97 0.06 -3.97 -18.93
C ASP A 97 0.72 -2.73 -19.55
N SER A 98 -0.06 -1.68 -19.84
CA SER A 98 0.47 -0.45 -20.43
C SER A 98 1.26 0.40 -19.43
N LYS A 99 0.99 0.22 -18.13
CA LYS A 99 1.71 0.87 -17.04
C LYS A 99 1.96 -0.15 -15.93
N PRO A 100 2.92 -1.08 -16.11
CA PRO A 100 3.19 -2.13 -15.13
C PRO A 100 3.68 -1.54 -13.80
N PHE A 101 3.48 -2.30 -12.73
CA PHE A 101 4.10 -2.00 -11.44
C PHE A 101 5.53 -2.56 -11.41
N ASP A 102 6.43 -1.85 -10.74
CA ASP A 102 7.79 -2.32 -10.46
C ASP A 102 7.85 -3.22 -9.23
N VAL A 103 6.88 -3.08 -8.31
CA VAL A 103 6.78 -3.87 -7.08
C VAL A 103 5.35 -3.87 -6.55
N PHE A 104 4.95 -4.99 -5.95
CA PHE A 104 3.74 -5.09 -5.13
C PHE A 104 4.12 -5.16 -3.66
N ILE A 105 3.49 -4.34 -2.82
CA ILE A 105 3.76 -4.28 -1.38
C ILE A 105 2.45 -4.50 -0.62
N VAL A 106 2.33 -5.61 0.09
CA VAL A 106 1.19 -5.89 0.97
C VAL A 106 1.52 -5.37 2.36
N ALA A 107 1.07 -4.18 2.68
CA ALA A 107 1.34 -3.50 3.94
C ALA A 107 0.11 -2.69 4.41
N PRO A 108 -0.37 -2.95 5.63
CA PRO A 108 -0.04 -4.09 6.48
C PRO A 108 -0.61 -5.40 5.92
N ALA A 109 0.11 -6.51 6.05
CA ALA A 109 -0.38 -7.84 5.69
C ALA A 109 -1.01 -8.52 6.91
N SER A 110 -2.34 -8.56 6.98
CA SER A 110 -3.07 -9.21 8.06
C SER A 110 -2.94 -10.74 8.00
N TYR A 111 -3.14 -11.41 9.14
CA TYR A 111 -3.19 -12.87 9.24
C TYR A 111 -4.11 -13.50 8.18
N ASN A 112 -5.32 -12.95 8.02
CA ASN A 112 -6.29 -13.41 7.03
C ASN A 112 -5.74 -13.31 5.61
N THR A 113 -5.13 -12.18 5.26
CA THR A 113 -4.61 -11.93 3.90
C THR A 113 -3.43 -12.84 3.58
N LEU A 114 -2.49 -13.05 4.52
CA LEU A 114 -1.36 -13.95 4.32
C LEU A 114 -1.83 -15.38 4.03
N ASN A 115 -2.80 -15.89 4.80
CA ASN A 115 -3.33 -17.23 4.57
C ASN A 115 -4.14 -17.34 3.27
N LYS A 116 -4.90 -16.31 2.91
CA LYS A 116 -5.60 -16.27 1.61
C LYS A 116 -4.62 -16.25 0.44
N ALA A 117 -3.55 -15.48 0.55
CA ALA A 117 -2.53 -15.38 -0.49
C ALA A 117 -1.94 -16.75 -0.83
N ILE A 118 -1.48 -17.50 0.16
CA ILE A 118 -0.88 -18.82 -0.09
C ILE A 118 -1.89 -19.88 -0.57
N LEU A 119 -3.18 -19.69 -0.28
CA LEU A 119 -4.25 -20.58 -0.74
C LEU A 119 -4.83 -20.16 -2.10
N GLY A 120 -4.34 -19.07 -2.69
CA GLY A 120 -4.84 -18.56 -3.97
C GLY A 120 -6.28 -18.01 -3.91
N ILE A 121 -6.75 -17.58 -2.72
CA ILE A 121 -8.12 -17.03 -2.56
C ILE A 121 -8.13 -15.57 -3.00
N ALA A 122 -8.95 -15.26 -4.02
CA ALA A 122 -9.06 -13.94 -4.64
C ALA A 122 -10.50 -13.39 -4.49
N ASP A 123 -10.94 -13.12 -3.26
CA ASP A 123 -12.29 -12.71 -2.89
C ASP A 123 -12.44 -11.21 -2.56
N SER A 124 -11.41 -10.44 -2.77
CA SER A 124 -11.39 -8.98 -2.58
C SER A 124 -10.46 -8.32 -3.59
N VAL A 125 -10.58 -7.00 -3.74
CA VAL A 125 -9.69 -6.22 -4.62
C VAL A 125 -8.21 -6.45 -4.30
N VAL A 126 -7.85 -6.56 -3.02
CA VAL A 126 -6.48 -6.80 -2.58
C VAL A 126 -6.03 -8.23 -2.87
N THR A 127 -6.83 -9.24 -2.55
CA THR A 127 -6.45 -10.64 -2.79
C THR A 127 -6.41 -10.98 -4.28
N THR A 128 -7.26 -10.36 -5.09
CA THR A 128 -7.18 -10.46 -6.55
C THR A 128 -5.91 -9.78 -7.10
N ALA A 129 -5.54 -8.61 -6.57
CA ALA A 129 -4.29 -7.96 -6.94
C ALA A 129 -3.06 -8.79 -6.51
N ILE A 130 -3.11 -9.50 -5.37
CA ILE A 130 -2.06 -10.44 -4.94
C ILE A 130 -1.95 -11.61 -5.93
N ALA A 131 -3.06 -12.18 -6.37
CA ALA A 131 -3.06 -13.26 -7.36
C ALA A 131 -2.42 -12.81 -8.68
N ALA A 132 -2.74 -11.60 -9.16
CA ALA A 132 -2.10 -11.00 -10.32
C ALA A 132 -0.60 -10.75 -10.08
N ALA A 133 -0.22 -10.30 -8.86
CA ALA A 133 1.17 -10.08 -8.49
C ALA A 133 2.01 -11.37 -8.53
N PHE A 134 1.48 -12.50 -8.06
CA PHE A 134 2.17 -13.80 -8.19
C PHE A 134 2.40 -14.17 -9.66
N GLY A 135 1.37 -14.02 -10.51
CA GLY A 135 1.54 -14.25 -11.95
C GLY A 135 2.60 -13.34 -12.59
N ARG A 136 2.70 -12.08 -12.15
CA ARG A 136 3.75 -11.15 -12.60
C ARG A 136 5.13 -11.52 -12.06
N MET A 137 5.21 -11.97 -10.83
CA MET A 137 6.46 -12.44 -10.24
C MET A 137 7.01 -13.64 -11.01
N GLU A 138 6.17 -14.64 -11.32
CA GLU A 138 6.58 -15.83 -12.06
C GLU A 138 6.96 -15.54 -13.51
N ARG A 139 6.22 -14.64 -14.18
CA ARG A 139 6.43 -14.35 -15.60
C ARG A 139 7.49 -13.29 -15.84
N ASP A 140 7.45 -12.20 -15.06
CA ASP A 140 8.18 -10.96 -15.33
C ASP A 140 9.24 -10.65 -14.27
N GLY A 141 9.33 -11.46 -13.20
CA GLY A 141 10.26 -11.26 -12.09
C GLY A 141 9.92 -10.05 -11.20
N ILE A 142 8.69 -9.53 -11.26
CA ILE A 142 8.27 -8.38 -10.45
C ILE A 142 8.10 -8.81 -9.00
N PRO A 143 8.83 -8.20 -8.04
CA PRO A 143 8.78 -8.65 -6.65
C PRO A 143 7.45 -8.33 -5.98
N ILE A 144 7.05 -9.22 -5.05
CA ILE A 144 5.97 -9.00 -4.11
C ILE A 144 6.52 -9.05 -2.68
N LEU A 145 6.26 -8.01 -1.89
CA LEU A 145 6.72 -7.88 -0.52
C LEU A 145 5.54 -7.95 0.44
N PHE A 146 5.68 -8.69 1.52
CA PHE A 146 4.68 -8.77 2.58
C PHE A 146 5.24 -8.18 3.88
N ALA A 147 4.49 -7.26 4.50
CA ALA A 147 4.77 -6.69 5.81
C ALA A 147 3.74 -7.21 6.83
N PRO A 148 3.98 -8.37 7.47
CA PRO A 148 3.04 -8.96 8.43
C PRO A 148 2.79 -8.02 9.61
N ALA A 149 1.51 -7.79 9.93
CA ALA A 149 1.10 -6.93 11.04
C ALA A 149 -0.14 -7.50 11.73
N MET A 150 0.05 -8.03 12.93
CA MET A 150 -1.00 -8.65 13.75
C MET A 150 -0.61 -8.68 15.22
N ASN A 151 -1.59 -8.98 16.09
CA ASN A 151 -1.31 -9.18 17.51
C ASN A 151 -0.44 -10.41 17.73
N GLY A 152 0.47 -10.34 18.71
CA GLY A 152 1.39 -11.45 19.04
C GLY A 152 0.68 -12.77 19.39
N SER A 153 -0.54 -12.71 19.97
CA SER A 153 -1.34 -13.92 20.24
C SER A 153 -1.80 -14.68 18.99
N MET A 154 -1.74 -14.03 17.82
CA MET A 154 -2.04 -14.69 16.52
C MET A 154 -0.82 -15.38 15.91
N HIS A 155 0.35 -15.24 16.53
CA HIS A 155 1.57 -15.90 16.07
C HIS A 155 1.54 -17.39 16.48
N ASN A 156 1.28 -18.26 15.53
CA ASN A 156 1.12 -19.69 15.73
C ASN A 156 1.72 -20.51 14.57
N SER A 157 1.67 -21.84 14.68
CA SER A 157 2.25 -22.75 13.69
C SER A 157 1.63 -22.64 12.29
N ILE A 158 0.38 -22.18 12.17
CA ILE A 158 -0.26 -21.95 10.88
C ILE A 158 0.40 -20.75 10.20
N LEU A 159 0.52 -19.62 10.91
CA LEU A 159 1.19 -18.44 10.39
C LEU A 159 2.63 -18.73 10.00
N THR A 160 3.38 -19.44 10.85
CA THR A 160 4.77 -19.82 10.56
C THR A 160 4.87 -20.59 9.24
N ARG A 161 4.03 -21.60 9.04
CA ARG A 161 4.00 -22.37 7.77
C ARG A 161 3.64 -21.49 6.58
N THR A 162 2.66 -20.60 6.75
CA THR A 162 2.26 -19.66 5.70
C THR A 162 3.41 -18.75 5.29
N ILE A 163 4.13 -18.16 6.24
CA ILE A 163 5.28 -17.28 5.97
C ILE A 163 6.39 -18.06 5.26
N ILE A 164 6.75 -19.25 5.76
CA ILE A 164 7.76 -20.11 5.12
C ILE A 164 7.36 -20.46 3.67
N SER A 165 6.09 -20.74 3.44
CA SER A 165 5.60 -21.05 2.08
C SER A 165 5.69 -19.85 1.15
N LEU A 166 5.30 -18.64 1.62
CA LEU A 166 5.41 -17.41 0.84
C LEU A 166 6.88 -17.03 0.52
N GLN A 167 7.82 -17.34 1.44
CA GLN A 167 9.25 -17.08 1.20
C GLN A 167 9.89 -18.01 0.16
N LYS A 168 9.24 -19.13 -0.15
CA LYS A 168 9.74 -20.13 -1.12
C LYS A 168 9.18 -19.92 -2.54
N MET A 169 8.20 -19.04 -2.67
CA MET A 169 7.66 -18.63 -3.97
C MET A 169 8.59 -17.61 -4.64
#